data_591dc1ee601adff7507f474fe68afe20
#
_entry.id   591dc1ee601adff7507f474fe68afe20
#
_cell.length_a   1.000
_cell.length_b   1.000
_cell.length_c   1.000
_cell.angle_alpha   90.00
_cell.angle_beta   90.00
_cell.angle_gamma   90.00
#
_symmetry.space_group_name_H-M   'P 1'
#
loop_
_entity.id
_entity.type
_entity.pdbx_description
1 polymer ?
#
loop_
_entity_poly.entity_id
_entity_poly.type
_entity_poly.pdbx_seq_one_letter_code
_entity_poly.pdbx_strand_id
1 'polypeptide(L)'
;MSKTHELPAVSLPSKLESVIDPEKVLSNKYNYPEFNWNPDIHEQKALARVREMFLNIELSHATASDPKLLQTEGIIPPSDLTDRQDWRSQTGKLDESLGLDHCTFLHWGALHPTGNGRYIFPVEARDILLSPEIIVTPYDIHSTMCTYMMNTDDIRALDEEGQRRLNEYLKTIVPGKDWVDIIARRALRRMQCADDKSVFKVRSHSDLGEIKHLGAISPASLHEPIDIHDQQTMYSKWLSLLENNGLAVSYITNMLEFGSTEDKTALQASLDKSRKLWRKILDIAQKS
;
A
#
# COMPACT_ATOMS: atom_id res chain seq x y z
N MET A 1 -12.15 3.71 -36.61
CA MET A 1 -10.86 4.23 -36.15
C MET A 1 -10.98 4.47 -34.65
N SER A 2 -10.50 3.52 -33.84
CA SER A 2 -10.50 3.63 -32.38
C SER A 2 -9.39 4.61 -32.00
N LYS A 3 -9.75 5.72 -31.36
CA LYS A 3 -8.76 6.59 -30.72
C LYS A 3 -8.18 5.80 -29.54
N THR A 4 -6.95 5.34 -29.67
CA THR A 4 -6.14 4.93 -28.54
C THR A 4 -6.00 6.16 -27.64
N HIS A 5 -6.71 6.17 -26.51
CA HIS A 5 -6.42 7.11 -25.44
C HIS A 5 -5.02 6.73 -24.93
N GLU A 6 -4.03 7.49 -25.35
CA GLU A 6 -2.72 7.45 -24.72
C GLU A 6 -2.94 7.82 -23.24
N LEU A 7 -2.61 6.88 -22.37
CA LEU A 7 -2.63 7.12 -20.93
C LEU A 7 -1.57 8.17 -20.63
N PRO A 8 -1.87 9.16 -19.77
CA PRO A 8 -0.86 10.13 -19.39
C PRO A 8 0.37 9.41 -18.83
N ALA A 9 1.55 9.82 -19.29
CA ALA A 9 2.81 9.34 -18.76
C ALA A 9 2.88 9.63 -17.27
N VAL A 10 3.45 8.69 -16.49
CA VAL A 10 3.75 8.94 -15.08
C VAL A 10 4.82 10.03 -15.05
N SER A 11 4.54 11.17 -14.45
CA SER A 11 5.53 12.24 -14.25
C SER A 11 6.37 11.86 -13.02
N LEU A 12 7.59 11.38 -13.25
CA LEU A 12 8.52 11.06 -12.17
C LEU A 12 9.37 12.28 -11.80
N PRO A 13 9.82 12.42 -10.54
CA PRO A 13 10.84 13.40 -10.18
C PRO A 13 12.11 13.19 -11.00
N SER A 14 12.80 14.25 -11.38
CA SER A 14 13.97 14.18 -12.28
C SER A 14 15.09 13.24 -11.79
N LYS A 15 15.31 13.14 -10.48
CA LYS A 15 16.24 12.17 -9.89
C LYS A 15 15.76 10.73 -10.13
N LEU A 16 14.48 10.46 -9.92
CA LEU A 16 13.91 9.14 -10.13
C LEU A 16 13.88 8.78 -11.61
N GLU A 17 13.60 9.75 -12.51
CA GLU A 17 13.71 9.57 -13.97
C GLU A 17 15.12 9.22 -14.42
N SER A 18 16.16 9.68 -13.71
CA SER A 18 17.54 9.31 -14.03
C SER A 18 17.88 7.85 -13.68
N VAL A 19 17.07 7.22 -12.84
CA VAL A 19 17.27 5.84 -12.35
C VAL A 19 16.23 4.89 -12.97
N ILE A 20 15.01 5.38 -13.19
CA ILE A 20 13.86 4.63 -13.72
C ILE A 20 13.37 5.30 -14.99
N ASP A 21 13.25 4.53 -16.05
CA ASP A 21 12.56 4.92 -17.26
C ASP A 21 11.03 4.88 -17.01
N PRO A 22 10.30 6.01 -17.13
CA PRO A 22 8.86 6.06 -16.93
C PRO A 22 8.07 5.07 -17.79
N GLU A 23 8.53 4.81 -19.03
CA GLU A 23 7.90 3.84 -19.93
C GLU A 23 8.04 2.41 -19.39
N LYS A 24 9.17 2.10 -18.73
CA LYS A 24 9.37 0.80 -18.09
C LYS A 24 8.44 0.62 -16.90
N VAL A 25 8.18 1.66 -16.11
CA VAL A 25 7.23 1.58 -14.99
C VAL A 25 5.86 1.11 -15.47
N LEU A 26 5.37 1.62 -16.60
CA LEU A 26 4.09 1.20 -17.18
C LEU A 26 4.08 -0.27 -17.63
N SER A 27 5.23 -0.82 -18.03
CA SER A 27 5.37 -2.21 -18.46
C SER A 27 5.70 -3.18 -17.32
N ASN A 28 6.16 -2.70 -16.17
CA ASN A 28 6.60 -3.52 -15.05
C ASN A 28 5.52 -4.46 -14.48
N LYS A 29 4.24 -4.12 -14.65
CA LYS A 29 3.12 -5.00 -14.26
C LYS A 29 3.23 -6.40 -14.86
N TYR A 30 3.80 -6.55 -16.05
CA TYR A 30 3.97 -7.84 -16.71
C TYR A 30 5.06 -8.71 -16.05
N ASN A 31 5.87 -8.16 -15.14
CA ASN A 31 6.79 -8.92 -14.30
C ASN A 31 6.07 -9.64 -13.16
N TYR A 32 4.80 -9.31 -12.89
CA TYR A 32 4.01 -9.93 -11.83
C TYR A 32 3.27 -11.16 -12.35
N PRO A 33 3.41 -12.32 -11.69
CA PRO A 33 2.76 -13.56 -12.14
C PRO A 33 1.24 -13.48 -12.18
N GLU A 34 0.64 -12.55 -11.43
CA GLU A 34 -0.79 -12.29 -11.44
C GLU A 34 -1.30 -11.83 -12.81
N PHE A 35 -0.48 -11.16 -13.62
CA PHE A 35 -0.82 -10.76 -14.99
C PHE A 35 -0.74 -11.89 -16.01
N ASN A 36 -0.07 -13.01 -15.68
CA ASN A 36 -0.06 -14.21 -16.51
C ASN A 36 -1.38 -15.00 -16.43
N TRP A 37 -2.23 -14.68 -15.44
CA TRP A 37 -3.55 -15.25 -15.35
C TRP A 37 -4.53 -14.50 -16.26
N ASN A 38 -5.18 -15.26 -17.15
CA ASN A 38 -6.24 -14.74 -18.03
C ASN A 38 -7.60 -15.12 -17.45
N PRO A 39 -8.25 -14.23 -16.66
CA PRO A 39 -9.52 -14.50 -16.03
C PRO A 39 -10.66 -14.58 -17.08
N ASP A 40 -11.56 -15.54 -16.89
CA ASP A 40 -12.78 -15.62 -17.68
C ASP A 40 -13.75 -14.47 -17.36
N ILE A 41 -14.92 -14.44 -18.05
CA ILE A 41 -15.88 -13.35 -17.88
C ILE A 41 -16.47 -13.27 -16.47
N HIS A 42 -16.59 -14.38 -15.74
CA HIS A 42 -17.11 -14.42 -14.38
C HIS A 42 -16.03 -13.99 -13.38
N GLU A 43 -14.83 -14.48 -13.56
CA GLU A 43 -13.65 -14.05 -12.79
C GLU A 43 -13.38 -12.56 -12.99
N GLN A 44 -13.53 -12.00 -14.20
CA GLN A 44 -13.43 -10.57 -14.45
C GLN A 44 -14.45 -9.75 -13.66
N LYS A 45 -15.70 -10.22 -13.57
CA LYS A 45 -16.76 -9.60 -12.73
C LYS A 45 -16.40 -9.66 -11.24
N ALA A 46 -15.88 -10.78 -10.78
CA ALA A 46 -15.43 -10.94 -9.40
C ALA A 46 -14.22 -10.03 -9.10
N LEU A 47 -13.24 -9.95 -10.02
CA LEU A 47 -12.11 -9.04 -9.92
C LEU A 47 -12.53 -7.58 -9.81
N ALA A 48 -13.51 -7.14 -10.59
CA ALA A 48 -14.04 -5.79 -10.49
C ALA A 48 -14.55 -5.48 -9.07
N ARG A 49 -15.23 -6.45 -8.41
CA ARG A 49 -15.66 -6.31 -7.02
C ARG A 49 -14.52 -6.25 -6.04
N VAL A 50 -13.49 -7.10 -6.22
CA VAL A 50 -12.30 -7.09 -5.35
C VAL A 50 -11.52 -5.78 -5.51
N ARG A 51 -11.39 -5.25 -6.74
CA ARG A 51 -10.77 -3.94 -6.97
C ARG A 51 -11.49 -2.83 -6.21
N GLU A 52 -12.83 -2.79 -6.30
CA GLU A 52 -13.64 -1.82 -5.54
C GLU A 52 -13.42 -1.96 -4.02
N MET A 53 -13.30 -3.18 -3.51
CA MET A 53 -12.97 -3.37 -2.09
C MET A 53 -11.65 -2.72 -1.71
N PHE A 54 -10.59 -2.91 -2.51
CA PHE A 54 -9.28 -2.33 -2.23
C PHE A 54 -9.26 -0.80 -2.40
N LEU A 55 -9.97 -0.26 -3.38
CA LEU A 55 -10.11 1.19 -3.58
C LEU A 55 -10.88 1.90 -2.45
N ASN A 56 -11.67 1.16 -1.67
CA ASN A 56 -12.41 1.68 -0.53
C ASN A 56 -11.68 1.48 0.82
N ILE A 57 -10.47 0.95 0.81
CA ILE A 57 -9.62 0.89 2.01
C ILE A 57 -8.89 2.22 2.12
N GLU A 58 -9.08 2.94 3.22
CA GLU A 58 -8.33 4.17 3.49
C GLU A 58 -6.82 3.89 3.42
N LEU A 59 -6.07 4.82 2.84
CA LEU A 59 -4.63 4.86 3.00
C LEU A 59 -4.29 5.50 4.33
N SER A 60 -3.06 5.35 4.78
CA SER A 60 -2.59 5.97 6.01
C SER A 60 -1.15 6.43 5.90
N HIS A 61 -0.85 7.55 6.56
CA HIS A 61 0.50 8.05 6.79
C HIS A 61 0.81 7.99 8.28
N ALA A 62 1.89 7.33 8.65
CA ALA A 62 2.35 7.26 10.03
C ALA A 62 3.43 8.32 10.29
N THR A 63 3.31 9.08 11.39
CA THR A 63 4.24 10.15 11.72
C THR A 63 4.48 10.26 13.22
N ALA A 64 5.67 10.77 13.58
CA ALA A 64 6.01 11.23 14.93
C ALA A 64 5.87 12.75 15.10
N SER A 65 5.58 13.49 14.03
CA SER A 65 5.38 14.94 14.05
C SER A 65 4.08 15.33 14.75
N ASP A 66 3.98 16.61 15.16
CA ASP A 66 2.75 17.14 15.77
C ASP A 66 1.57 17.02 14.79
N PRO A 67 0.48 16.38 15.17
CA PRO A 67 -0.71 16.24 14.32
C PRO A 67 -1.25 17.58 13.78
N LYS A 68 -1.17 18.65 14.56
CA LYS A 68 -1.64 19.98 14.14
C LYS A 68 -0.88 20.50 12.93
N LEU A 69 0.39 20.15 12.83
CA LEU A 69 1.23 20.55 11.70
C LEU A 69 0.69 19.94 10.39
N LEU A 70 0.42 18.62 10.41
CA LEU A 70 -0.11 17.92 9.24
C LEU A 70 -1.53 18.39 8.90
N GLN A 71 -2.36 18.65 9.90
CA GLN A 71 -3.72 19.18 9.69
C GLN A 71 -3.70 20.58 9.05
N THR A 72 -2.62 21.36 9.24
CA THR A 72 -2.50 22.71 8.69
C THR A 72 -1.79 22.72 7.34
N GLU A 73 -0.72 21.95 7.19
CA GLU A 73 0.18 22.00 6.04
C GLU A 73 0.05 20.80 5.09
N GLY A 74 -0.58 19.72 5.54
CA GLY A 74 -0.64 18.45 4.81
C GLY A 74 0.56 17.54 5.09
N ILE A 75 0.75 16.52 4.27
CA ILE A 75 1.94 15.67 4.32
C ILE A 75 2.91 16.18 3.28
N ILE A 76 4.07 16.62 3.71
CA ILE A 76 5.12 17.23 2.89
C ILE A 76 6.21 16.18 2.63
N PRO A 77 6.73 16.06 1.38
CA PRO A 77 7.84 15.17 1.08
C PRO A 77 9.09 15.50 1.88
N PRO A 78 9.93 14.51 2.22
CA PRO A 78 11.17 14.73 2.98
C PRO A 78 12.11 15.75 2.36
N SER A 79 12.21 15.81 1.02
CA SER A 79 13.05 16.80 0.31
C SER A 79 12.68 18.25 0.62
N ASP A 80 11.41 18.52 0.91
CA ASP A 80 10.91 19.86 1.19
C ASP A 80 11.00 20.21 2.70
N LEU A 81 11.50 19.27 3.52
CA LEU A 81 11.64 19.41 4.98
C LEU A 81 13.07 19.68 5.43
N THR A 82 14.05 19.78 4.53
CA THR A 82 15.49 19.82 4.84
C THR A 82 15.89 20.91 5.83
N ASP A 83 15.20 22.05 5.84
CA ASP A 83 15.49 23.19 6.70
C ASP A 83 14.52 23.31 7.90
N ARG A 84 13.63 22.33 8.10
CA ARG A 84 12.58 22.37 9.12
C ARG A 84 12.96 21.56 10.34
N GLN A 85 13.04 22.21 11.51
CA GLN A 85 13.34 21.55 12.80
C GLN A 85 12.11 20.95 13.47
N ASP A 86 10.92 21.39 13.09
CA ASP A 86 9.62 20.97 13.62
C ASP A 86 9.07 19.68 12.99
N TRP A 87 9.69 19.23 11.90
CA TRP A 87 9.34 17.99 11.23
C TRP A 87 10.39 16.89 11.45
N ARG A 88 9.92 15.65 11.42
CA ARG A 88 10.80 14.47 11.49
C ARG A 88 10.56 13.60 10.28
N SER A 89 11.56 13.51 9.42
CA SER A 89 11.59 12.53 8.33
C SER A 89 12.31 11.26 8.79
N GLN A 90 11.82 10.11 8.33
CA GLN A 90 12.48 8.82 8.49
C GLN A 90 13.08 8.31 7.17
N THR A 91 13.09 9.15 6.14
CA THR A 91 13.64 8.81 4.83
C THR A 91 15.14 8.63 4.94
N GLY A 92 15.62 7.51 4.45
CA GLY A 92 17.05 7.18 4.47
C GLY A 92 17.79 7.73 3.26
N LYS A 93 19.12 7.74 3.33
CA LYS A 93 19.98 8.17 2.22
C LYS A 93 19.77 7.37 0.94
N LEU A 94 19.31 6.14 1.04
CA LEU A 94 18.99 5.31 -0.11
C LEU A 94 17.78 5.87 -0.87
N ASP A 95 16.72 6.27 -0.15
CA ASP A 95 15.56 6.92 -0.77
C ASP A 95 15.97 8.23 -1.45
N GLU A 96 16.83 9.03 -0.78
CA GLU A 96 17.37 10.28 -1.34
C GLU A 96 18.17 10.02 -2.63
N SER A 97 18.99 8.96 -2.65
CA SER A 97 19.81 8.63 -3.82
C SER A 97 18.99 8.18 -5.03
N LEU A 98 17.79 7.65 -4.77
CA LEU A 98 16.81 7.25 -5.79
C LEU A 98 15.83 8.38 -6.15
N GLY A 99 15.81 9.48 -5.41
CA GLY A 99 14.83 10.56 -5.56
C GLY A 99 13.45 10.24 -4.98
N LEU A 100 13.36 9.22 -4.11
CA LEU A 100 12.12 8.88 -3.40
C LEU A 100 11.86 9.82 -2.23
N ASP A 101 12.83 10.63 -1.82
CA ASP A 101 12.69 11.74 -0.87
C ASP A 101 11.71 12.83 -1.35
N HIS A 102 11.40 12.86 -2.64
CA HIS A 102 10.35 13.72 -3.21
C HIS A 102 8.94 13.10 -3.12
N CYS A 103 8.80 11.94 -2.49
CA CYS A 103 7.53 11.25 -2.32
C CYS A 103 7.03 11.31 -0.89
N THR A 104 5.72 11.34 -0.71
CA THR A 104 5.07 10.99 0.56
C THR A 104 4.76 9.50 0.59
N PHE A 105 5.02 8.86 1.73
CA PHE A 105 4.87 7.42 1.89
C PHE A 105 3.53 7.11 2.56
N LEU A 106 2.78 6.21 1.95
CA LEU A 106 1.46 5.78 2.41
C LEU A 106 1.39 4.26 2.51
N HIS A 107 0.52 3.78 3.37
CA HIS A 107 0.22 2.36 3.54
C HIS A 107 -1.29 2.12 3.42
N TRP A 108 -1.71 0.95 2.96
CA TRP A 108 -3.11 0.57 2.95
C TRP A 108 -3.61 0.24 4.36
N GLY A 109 -4.68 0.93 4.76
CA GLY A 109 -5.30 0.77 6.06
C GLY A 109 -4.43 1.26 7.22
N ALA A 110 -5.00 1.30 8.39
CA ALA A 110 -4.28 1.53 9.64
C ALA A 110 -3.68 0.21 10.15
N LEU A 111 -2.84 -0.44 9.32
CA LEU A 111 -2.42 -1.80 9.59
C LEU A 111 -1.40 -1.89 10.72
N HIS A 112 -0.43 -1.04 10.70
CA HIS A 112 0.56 -0.86 11.77
C HIS A 112 1.41 0.36 11.48
N PRO A 113 1.67 1.22 12.47
CA PRO A 113 2.66 2.28 12.30
C PRO A 113 4.03 1.64 12.11
N THR A 114 4.70 1.98 11.04
CA THR A 114 6.10 1.62 10.82
C THR A 114 7.00 2.62 11.52
N GLY A 115 8.08 2.14 12.13
CA GLY A 115 9.05 3.00 12.80
C GLY A 115 8.53 3.67 14.06
N ASN A 116 8.92 4.93 14.30
CA ASN A 116 8.61 5.69 15.51
C ASN A 116 7.34 6.55 15.38
N GLY A 117 6.48 6.28 14.42
CA GLY A 117 5.22 7.00 14.23
C GLY A 117 4.29 6.78 15.43
N ARG A 118 3.75 7.87 15.98
CA ARG A 118 2.75 7.84 17.04
C ARG A 118 1.34 8.04 16.51
N TYR A 119 1.21 8.80 15.44
CA TYR A 119 -0.07 9.16 14.87
C TYR A 119 -0.21 8.57 13.47
N ILE A 120 -1.40 8.12 13.15
CA ILE A 120 -1.78 7.66 11.82
C ILE A 120 -2.80 8.66 11.28
N PHE A 121 -2.53 9.21 10.09
CA PHE A 121 -3.47 10.02 9.34
C PHE A 121 -4.12 9.18 8.26
N PRO A 122 -5.42 8.85 8.37
CA PRO A 122 -6.14 8.23 7.27
C PRO A 122 -6.29 9.21 6.11
N VAL A 123 -6.20 8.69 4.88
CA VAL A 123 -6.27 9.46 3.64
C VAL A 123 -7.20 8.74 2.68
N GLU A 124 -8.01 9.49 1.92
CA GLU A 124 -8.90 8.94 0.89
C GLU A 124 -8.10 8.15 -0.16
N ALA A 125 -8.42 6.88 -0.35
CA ALA A 125 -7.61 5.98 -1.17
C ALA A 125 -7.87 6.11 -2.67
N ARG A 126 -9.14 6.22 -3.06
CA ARG A 126 -9.56 6.07 -4.47
C ARG A 126 -8.85 7.04 -5.40
N ASP A 127 -8.97 8.33 -5.13
CA ASP A 127 -8.43 9.37 -6.00
C ASP A 127 -6.90 9.32 -6.01
N ILE A 128 -6.30 9.04 -4.85
CA ILE A 128 -4.85 8.90 -4.73
C ILE A 128 -4.36 7.69 -5.55
N LEU A 129 -4.87 6.48 -5.31
CA LEU A 129 -4.40 5.27 -5.99
C LEU A 129 -4.60 5.29 -7.51
N LEU A 130 -5.60 6.04 -7.99
CA LEU A 130 -5.87 6.18 -9.42
C LEU A 130 -5.13 7.37 -10.05
N SER A 131 -4.46 8.21 -9.26
CA SER A 131 -3.65 9.32 -9.75
C SER A 131 -2.42 8.81 -10.55
N PRO A 132 -2.03 9.51 -11.62
CA PRO A 132 -0.76 9.23 -12.32
C PRO A 132 0.47 9.55 -11.46
N GLU A 133 0.31 10.29 -10.36
CA GLU A 133 1.37 10.66 -9.42
C GLU A 133 1.67 9.57 -8.39
N ILE A 134 1.06 8.39 -8.52
CA ILE A 134 1.26 7.27 -7.60
C ILE A 134 2.11 6.19 -8.24
N ILE A 135 3.18 5.84 -7.54
CA ILE A 135 3.93 4.61 -7.76
C ILE A 135 3.85 3.73 -6.52
N VAL A 136 3.92 2.44 -6.73
CA VAL A 136 3.89 1.45 -5.64
C VAL A 136 5.05 0.48 -5.80
N THR A 137 5.65 0.14 -4.67
CA THR A 137 6.65 -0.91 -4.55
C THR A 137 6.10 -2.03 -3.66
N PRO A 138 6.37 -3.32 -3.96
CA PRO A 138 5.84 -4.44 -3.18
C PRO A 138 6.44 -4.51 -1.77
N TYR A 139 7.58 -3.87 -1.56
CA TYR A 139 8.32 -3.85 -0.29
C TYR A 139 9.22 -2.62 -0.20
N ASP A 140 9.60 -2.29 1.03
CA ASP A 140 10.55 -1.23 1.32
C ASP A 140 11.92 -1.54 0.73
N ILE A 141 12.52 -0.56 0.06
CA ILE A 141 13.84 -0.70 -0.56
C ILE A 141 14.93 -0.95 0.49
N HIS A 142 14.82 -0.36 1.67
CA HIS A 142 15.78 -0.57 2.75
C HIS A 142 15.89 -2.04 3.14
N SER A 143 14.77 -2.73 3.28
CA SER A 143 14.76 -4.16 3.62
C SER A 143 15.47 -5.03 2.58
N THR A 144 15.53 -4.56 1.32
CA THR A 144 16.16 -5.28 0.21
C THR A 144 17.62 -4.92 0.03
N MET A 145 17.96 -3.64 0.22
CA MET A 145 19.25 -3.08 -0.15
C MET A 145 20.17 -2.80 1.03
N CYS A 146 19.70 -2.87 2.30
CA CYS A 146 20.47 -2.50 3.47
C CYS A 146 21.86 -3.18 3.54
N THR A 147 21.94 -4.46 3.16
CA THR A 147 23.21 -5.20 3.17
C THR A 147 24.20 -4.67 2.14
N TYR A 148 23.74 -4.23 0.98
CA TYR A 148 24.56 -3.74 -0.13
C TYR A 148 24.95 -2.28 0.04
N MET A 149 24.16 -1.51 0.83
CA MET A 149 24.38 -0.10 1.12
C MET A 149 25.17 0.15 2.41
N MET A 150 25.61 -0.89 3.12
CA MET A 150 26.39 -0.73 4.38
C MET A 150 27.65 0.10 4.22
N ASN A 151 28.27 0.10 3.03
CA ASN A 151 29.54 0.74 2.75
C ASN A 151 29.44 1.95 1.80
N THR A 152 28.26 2.25 1.29
CA THR A 152 28.04 3.37 0.37
C THR A 152 26.64 3.92 0.47
N ASP A 153 26.54 5.25 0.39
CA ASP A 153 25.26 5.98 0.30
C ASP A 153 24.94 6.35 -1.18
N ASP A 154 25.82 6.00 -2.12
CA ASP A 154 25.64 6.28 -3.55
C ASP A 154 25.34 4.99 -4.31
N ILE A 155 24.13 4.92 -4.91
CA ILE A 155 23.71 3.78 -5.73
C ILE A 155 24.62 3.48 -6.91
N ARG A 156 25.39 4.48 -7.39
CA ARG A 156 26.35 4.32 -8.48
C ARG A 156 27.65 3.64 -8.03
N ALA A 157 27.91 3.63 -6.72
CA ALA A 157 29.07 2.98 -6.11
C ALA A 157 28.78 1.55 -5.63
N LEU A 158 27.57 1.02 -5.89
CA LEU A 158 27.22 -0.37 -5.61
C LEU A 158 28.08 -1.31 -6.44
N ASP A 159 28.47 -2.43 -5.86
CA ASP A 159 29.10 -3.52 -6.58
C ASP A 159 28.14 -4.18 -7.59
N GLU A 160 28.61 -5.13 -8.37
CA GLU A 160 27.83 -5.80 -9.41
C GLU A 160 26.55 -6.46 -8.85
N GLU A 161 26.64 -7.13 -7.70
CA GLU A 161 25.48 -7.76 -7.07
C GLU A 161 24.49 -6.72 -6.52
N GLY A 162 24.98 -5.63 -5.91
CA GLY A 162 24.15 -4.51 -5.48
C GLY A 162 23.42 -3.86 -6.63
N GLN A 163 24.09 -3.63 -7.77
CA GLN A 163 23.48 -3.09 -8.99
C GLN A 163 22.42 -4.06 -9.57
N ARG A 164 22.70 -5.35 -9.56
CA ARG A 164 21.75 -6.37 -9.99
C ARG A 164 20.47 -6.34 -9.12
N ARG A 165 20.63 -6.30 -7.79
CA ARG A 165 19.52 -6.22 -6.84
C ARG A 165 18.70 -4.94 -6.99
N LEU A 166 19.38 -3.81 -7.15
CA LEU A 166 18.70 -2.55 -7.44
C LEU A 166 17.86 -2.66 -8.72
N ASN A 167 18.44 -3.17 -9.80
CA ASN A 167 17.72 -3.35 -11.05
C ASN A 167 16.51 -4.30 -10.92
N GLU A 168 16.61 -5.35 -10.10
CA GLU A 168 15.47 -6.22 -9.79
C GLU A 168 14.38 -5.47 -9.02
N TYR A 169 14.75 -4.65 -8.04
CA TYR A 169 13.80 -3.81 -7.30
C TYR A 169 13.09 -2.82 -8.23
N LEU A 170 13.83 -2.11 -9.08
CA LEU A 170 13.26 -1.13 -10.00
C LEU A 170 12.23 -1.73 -10.97
N LYS A 171 12.38 -3.01 -11.33
CA LYS A 171 11.40 -3.76 -12.15
C LYS A 171 10.11 -4.09 -11.40
N THR A 172 10.05 -3.88 -10.08
CA THR A 172 8.85 -4.12 -9.27
C THR A 172 7.99 -2.87 -9.08
N ILE A 173 8.49 -1.70 -9.46
CA ILE A 173 7.78 -0.43 -9.33
C ILE A 173 6.68 -0.36 -10.39
N VAL A 174 5.45 -0.12 -9.97
CA VAL A 174 4.27 -0.01 -10.86
C VAL A 174 3.41 1.19 -10.50
N PRO A 175 2.59 1.71 -11.43
CA PRO A 175 1.58 2.72 -11.12
C PRO A 175 0.57 2.21 -10.09
N GLY A 176 0.01 3.11 -9.28
CA GLY A 176 -0.97 2.75 -8.25
C GLY A 176 -2.17 1.96 -8.79
N LYS A 177 -2.74 2.38 -9.93
CA LYS A 177 -3.85 1.68 -10.61
C LYS A 177 -3.52 0.24 -11.00
N ASP A 178 -2.29 -0.02 -11.46
CA ASP A 178 -1.84 -1.36 -11.84
C ASP A 178 -1.59 -2.22 -10.59
N TRP A 179 -1.13 -1.60 -9.50
CA TRP A 179 -0.98 -2.28 -8.23
C TRP A 179 -2.31 -2.74 -7.64
N VAL A 180 -3.35 -1.90 -7.70
CA VAL A 180 -4.72 -2.30 -7.30
C VAL A 180 -5.16 -3.55 -8.06
N ASP A 181 -4.85 -3.64 -9.36
CA ASP A 181 -5.17 -4.81 -10.18
C ASP A 181 -4.37 -6.05 -9.76
N ILE A 182 -3.08 -5.90 -9.51
CA ILE A 182 -2.21 -6.99 -9.02
C ILE A 182 -2.73 -7.56 -7.70
N ILE A 183 -3.02 -6.69 -6.73
CA ILE A 183 -3.50 -7.12 -5.41
C ILE A 183 -4.90 -7.76 -5.51
N ALA A 184 -5.80 -7.22 -6.34
CA ALA A 184 -7.11 -7.80 -6.55
C ALA A 184 -7.02 -9.21 -7.15
N ARG A 185 -6.18 -9.41 -8.16
CA ARG A 185 -5.90 -10.73 -8.77
C ARG A 185 -5.32 -11.70 -7.75
N ARG A 186 -4.32 -11.24 -6.98
CA ARG A 186 -3.69 -12.02 -5.90
C ARG A 186 -4.71 -12.44 -4.85
N ALA A 187 -5.55 -11.50 -4.39
CA ALA A 187 -6.58 -11.77 -3.40
C ALA A 187 -7.61 -12.79 -3.91
N LEU A 188 -8.16 -12.59 -5.11
CA LEU A 188 -9.15 -13.51 -5.66
C LEU A 188 -8.59 -14.93 -5.83
N ARG A 189 -7.38 -15.07 -6.40
CA ARG A 189 -6.72 -16.37 -6.57
C ARG A 189 -6.46 -17.07 -5.22
N ARG A 190 -5.94 -16.33 -4.24
CA ARG A 190 -5.72 -16.89 -2.88
C ARG A 190 -7.04 -17.34 -2.25
N MET A 191 -8.09 -16.54 -2.37
CA MET A 191 -9.38 -16.89 -1.80
C MET A 191 -10.09 -18.05 -2.52
N GLN A 192 -9.88 -18.23 -3.82
CA GLN A 192 -10.38 -19.42 -4.55
C GLN A 192 -9.75 -20.72 -4.01
N CYS A 193 -8.46 -20.67 -3.62
CA CYS A 193 -7.68 -21.83 -3.17
C CYS A 193 -7.62 -21.98 -1.64
N ALA A 194 -8.08 -21.01 -0.86
CA ALA A 194 -7.99 -21.03 0.60
C ALA A 194 -9.00 -22.03 1.22
N ASP A 195 -8.57 -22.74 2.26
CA ASP A 195 -9.46 -23.55 3.09
C ASP A 195 -10.45 -22.66 3.85
N ASP A 196 -9.93 -21.60 4.48
CA ASP A 196 -10.74 -20.55 5.11
C ASP A 196 -11.02 -19.43 4.09
N LYS A 197 -12.23 -19.45 3.48
CA LYS A 197 -12.69 -18.46 2.51
C LYS A 197 -13.36 -17.25 3.15
N SER A 198 -13.13 -17.03 4.44
CA SER A 198 -13.77 -15.92 5.15
C SER A 198 -13.00 -14.63 5.11
N VAL A 199 -11.68 -14.68 4.99
CA VAL A 199 -10.81 -13.50 5.08
C VAL A 199 -9.61 -13.59 4.13
N PHE A 200 -9.20 -12.45 3.59
CA PHE A 200 -7.90 -12.31 2.95
C PHE A 200 -6.87 -11.88 3.99
N LYS A 201 -5.99 -12.82 4.36
CA LYS A 201 -4.98 -12.60 5.43
C LYS A 201 -3.79 -11.80 4.91
N VAL A 202 -3.49 -10.72 5.62
CA VAL A 202 -2.32 -9.86 5.42
C VAL A 202 -1.41 -10.00 6.65
N ARG A 203 -0.17 -10.41 6.44
CA ARG A 203 0.79 -10.62 7.54
C ARG A 203 1.44 -9.32 7.99
N SER A 204 1.70 -8.44 7.03
CA SER A 204 2.32 -7.14 7.27
C SER A 204 1.85 -6.14 6.20
N HIS A 205 2.13 -4.85 6.41
CA HIS A 205 1.89 -3.82 5.41
C HIS A 205 2.61 -4.12 4.08
N SER A 206 3.77 -4.78 4.13
CA SER A 206 4.52 -5.17 2.92
C SER A 206 3.77 -6.15 2.01
N ASP A 207 2.79 -6.90 2.51
CA ASP A 207 1.95 -7.76 1.66
C ASP A 207 1.06 -6.95 0.71
N LEU A 208 0.76 -5.69 1.07
CA LEU A 208 -0.05 -4.76 0.28
C LEU A 208 0.79 -3.72 -0.49
N GLY A 209 2.10 -3.72 -0.29
CA GLY A 209 3.02 -2.78 -0.91
C GLY A 209 3.09 -1.43 -0.19
N GLU A 210 4.12 -0.67 -0.52
CA GLU A 210 4.36 0.68 -0.05
C GLU A 210 3.97 1.66 -1.17
N ILE A 211 3.05 2.57 -0.85
CA ILE A 211 2.48 3.52 -1.79
C ILE A 211 3.25 4.83 -1.66
N LYS A 212 3.74 5.34 -2.78
CA LYS A 212 4.50 6.59 -2.86
C LYS A 212 3.75 7.58 -3.74
N HIS A 213 3.28 8.66 -3.12
CA HIS A 213 2.70 9.79 -3.82
C HIS A 213 3.80 10.78 -4.19
N LEU A 214 3.89 11.16 -5.46
CA LEU A 214 4.87 12.12 -5.96
C LEU A 214 4.44 13.53 -5.57
N GLY A 215 5.06 14.07 -4.51
CA GLY A 215 4.76 15.38 -3.97
C GLY A 215 3.95 15.37 -2.66
N ALA A 216 3.45 16.53 -2.29
CA ALA A 216 2.73 16.75 -1.03
C ALA A 216 1.26 16.30 -1.12
N ILE A 217 0.70 15.87 0.01
CA ILE A 217 -0.73 15.58 0.16
C ILE A 217 -1.39 16.74 0.90
N SER A 218 -2.45 17.28 0.31
CA SER A 218 -3.19 18.40 0.86
C SER A 218 -3.78 18.08 2.24
N PRO A 219 -3.82 19.06 3.18
CA PRO A 219 -4.55 18.90 4.45
C PRO A 219 -6.02 18.49 4.26
N ALA A 220 -6.66 18.96 3.19
CA ALA A 220 -8.05 18.64 2.89
C ALA A 220 -8.31 17.16 2.59
N SER A 221 -7.26 16.40 2.25
CA SER A 221 -7.33 14.96 2.00
C SER A 221 -7.08 14.12 3.26
N LEU A 222 -6.74 14.74 4.39
CA LEU A 222 -6.44 14.08 5.64
C LEU A 222 -7.67 13.99 6.52
N HIS A 223 -7.92 12.82 7.07
CA HIS A 223 -8.91 12.61 8.11
C HIS A 223 -8.28 12.84 9.49
N GLU A 224 -9.12 12.82 10.55
CA GLU A 224 -8.65 12.99 11.93
C GLU A 224 -7.57 11.97 12.30
N PRO A 225 -6.48 12.43 12.94
CA PRO A 225 -5.37 11.55 13.31
C PRO A 225 -5.79 10.53 14.38
N ILE A 226 -5.23 9.34 14.27
CA ILE A 226 -5.44 8.25 15.24
C ILE A 226 -4.15 8.09 16.03
N ASP A 227 -4.23 8.21 17.38
CA ASP A 227 -3.12 7.84 18.25
C ASP A 227 -3.02 6.31 18.28
N ILE A 228 -1.87 5.75 17.93
CA ILE A 228 -1.65 4.29 17.92
C ILE A 228 -1.77 3.64 19.31
N HIS A 229 -1.62 4.43 20.37
CA HIS A 229 -1.80 3.97 21.74
C HIS A 229 -3.27 3.90 22.16
N ASP A 230 -4.18 4.48 21.37
CA ASP A 230 -5.62 4.26 21.54
C ASP A 230 -6.02 2.89 20.97
N GLN A 231 -5.83 1.86 21.78
CA GLN A 231 -6.09 0.48 21.42
C GLN A 231 -7.54 0.25 20.97
N GLN A 232 -8.50 0.96 21.57
CA GLN A 232 -9.91 0.80 21.25
C GLN A 232 -10.22 1.32 19.84
N THR A 233 -9.71 2.50 19.51
CA THR A 233 -9.85 3.08 18.15
C THR A 233 -9.13 2.21 17.11
N MET A 234 -7.91 1.76 17.38
CA MET A 234 -7.17 0.88 16.48
C MET A 234 -7.92 -0.44 16.24
N TYR A 235 -8.43 -1.04 17.30
CA TYR A 235 -9.22 -2.27 17.18
C TYR A 235 -10.48 -2.09 16.36
N SER A 236 -11.21 -0.99 16.57
CA SER A 236 -12.40 -0.66 15.80
C SER A 236 -12.10 -0.48 14.30
N LYS A 237 -10.96 0.13 13.96
CA LYS A 237 -10.48 0.26 12.58
C LYS A 237 -10.17 -1.10 11.96
N TRP A 238 -9.52 -2.01 12.67
CA TRP A 238 -9.24 -3.37 12.18
C TRP A 238 -10.51 -4.19 11.97
N LEU A 239 -11.49 -4.09 12.89
CA LEU A 239 -12.80 -4.72 12.70
C LEU A 239 -13.52 -4.19 11.48
N SER A 240 -13.50 -2.87 11.27
CA SER A 240 -14.10 -2.23 10.09
C SER A 240 -13.44 -2.70 8.80
N LEU A 241 -12.10 -2.83 8.77
CA LEU A 241 -11.35 -3.33 7.63
C LEU A 241 -11.74 -4.78 7.30
N LEU A 242 -11.85 -5.63 8.32
CA LEU A 242 -12.29 -7.01 8.19
C LEU A 242 -13.74 -7.11 7.67
N GLU A 243 -14.64 -6.33 8.26
CA GLU A 243 -16.07 -6.37 7.98
C GLU A 243 -16.41 -5.86 6.57
N ASN A 244 -15.82 -4.74 6.17
CA ASN A 244 -16.14 -4.03 4.93
C ASN A 244 -15.30 -4.50 3.74
N ASN A 245 -14.09 -4.93 3.98
CA ASN A 245 -13.13 -5.27 2.93
C ASN A 245 -12.67 -6.74 2.98
N GLY A 246 -13.18 -7.52 3.93
CA GLY A 246 -12.82 -8.92 4.04
C GLY A 246 -11.32 -9.17 4.29
N LEU A 247 -10.61 -8.19 4.85
CA LEU A 247 -9.17 -8.19 5.04
C LEU A 247 -8.84 -8.28 6.52
N ALA A 248 -8.10 -9.31 6.90
CA ALA A 248 -7.62 -9.53 8.26
C ALA A 248 -6.13 -9.28 8.38
N VAL A 249 -5.75 -8.43 9.34
CA VAL A 249 -4.36 -8.23 9.72
C VAL A 249 -3.95 -9.23 10.80
N SER A 250 -2.66 -9.56 10.86
CA SER A 250 -2.15 -10.57 11.80
C SER A 250 -2.47 -10.28 13.27
N TYR A 251 -2.56 -9.01 13.65
CA TYR A 251 -2.90 -8.60 15.01
C TYR A 251 -4.33 -8.97 15.44
N ILE A 252 -5.29 -8.96 14.51
CA ILE A 252 -6.67 -9.38 14.78
C ILE A 252 -6.76 -10.84 15.23
N THR A 253 -5.92 -11.72 14.66
CA THR A 253 -5.93 -13.14 15.04
C THR A 253 -5.47 -13.36 16.47
N ASN A 254 -4.58 -12.53 17.00
CA ASN A 254 -4.15 -12.63 18.40
C ASN A 254 -5.27 -12.25 19.38
N MET A 255 -6.21 -11.41 18.98
CA MET A 255 -7.35 -11.04 19.83
C MET A 255 -8.37 -12.17 19.99
N LEU A 256 -8.40 -13.17 19.11
CA LEU A 256 -9.17 -14.39 19.34
C LEU A 256 -8.64 -15.20 20.54
N GLU A 257 -7.35 -15.12 20.81
CA GLU A 257 -6.71 -15.85 21.89
C GLU A 257 -6.77 -15.07 23.21
N PHE A 258 -6.48 -13.77 23.17
CA PHE A 258 -6.21 -12.95 24.37
C PHE A 258 -7.24 -11.83 24.65
N GLY A 259 -8.18 -11.57 23.75
CA GLY A 259 -9.21 -10.52 23.92
C GLY A 259 -10.29 -10.89 24.96
N SER A 260 -11.02 -9.87 25.39
CA SER A 260 -12.22 -10.04 26.24
C SER A 260 -13.32 -10.84 25.53
N THR A 261 -14.33 -11.28 26.27
CA THR A 261 -15.50 -11.97 25.68
C THR A 261 -16.23 -11.07 24.68
N GLU A 262 -16.33 -9.75 24.98
CA GLU A 262 -16.94 -8.75 24.11
C GLU A 262 -16.15 -8.57 22.82
N ASP A 263 -14.82 -8.47 22.89
CA ASP A 263 -13.93 -8.38 21.73
C ASP A 263 -14.07 -9.61 20.83
N LYS A 264 -14.10 -10.80 21.42
CA LYS A 264 -14.28 -12.07 20.69
C LYS A 264 -15.64 -12.12 19.99
N THR A 265 -16.69 -11.62 20.61
CA THR A 265 -18.03 -11.55 20.03
C THR A 265 -18.06 -10.57 18.84
N ALA A 266 -17.49 -9.38 18.99
CA ALA A 266 -17.39 -8.39 17.93
C ALA A 266 -16.56 -8.91 16.76
N LEU A 267 -15.42 -9.53 17.03
CA LEU A 267 -14.57 -10.15 16.02
C LEU A 267 -15.30 -11.27 15.26
N GLN A 268 -16.03 -12.15 15.97
CA GLN A 268 -16.81 -13.21 15.33
C GLN A 268 -17.88 -12.65 14.40
N ALA A 269 -18.59 -11.58 14.83
CA ALA A 269 -19.58 -10.92 13.98
C ALA A 269 -18.97 -10.33 12.72
N SER A 270 -17.79 -9.70 12.83
CA SER A 270 -17.05 -9.15 11.68
C SER A 270 -16.52 -10.23 10.75
N LEU A 271 -16.05 -11.37 11.29
CA LEU A 271 -15.67 -12.56 10.50
C LEU A 271 -16.88 -13.12 9.71
N ASP A 272 -18.06 -13.15 10.30
CA ASP A 272 -19.26 -13.61 9.59
C ASP A 272 -19.68 -12.66 8.46
N LYS A 273 -19.51 -11.36 8.62
CA LYS A 273 -19.71 -10.38 7.55
C LYS A 273 -18.68 -10.55 6.43
N SER A 274 -17.41 -10.67 6.78
CA SER A 274 -16.32 -10.95 5.84
C SER A 274 -16.58 -12.24 5.04
N ARG A 275 -16.96 -13.33 5.72
CA ARG A 275 -17.33 -14.60 5.09
C ARG A 275 -18.45 -14.44 4.08
N LYS A 276 -19.51 -13.69 4.41
CA LYS A 276 -20.62 -13.40 3.49
C LYS A 276 -20.17 -12.61 2.28
N LEU A 277 -19.26 -11.63 2.49
CA LEU A 277 -18.69 -10.80 1.43
C LEU A 277 -17.90 -11.66 0.43
N TRP A 278 -16.91 -12.42 0.91
CA TRP A 278 -16.10 -13.29 0.05
C TRP A 278 -16.90 -14.38 -0.62
N ARG A 279 -17.88 -14.99 0.06
CA ARG A 279 -18.78 -15.97 -0.56
C ARG A 279 -19.49 -15.40 -1.79
N LYS A 280 -20.06 -14.19 -1.68
CA LYS A 280 -20.71 -13.53 -2.83
C LYS A 280 -19.75 -13.29 -4.01
N ILE A 281 -18.50 -12.92 -3.72
CA ILE A 281 -17.49 -12.69 -4.75
C ILE A 281 -17.09 -14.02 -5.43
N LEU A 282 -16.85 -15.06 -4.64
CA LEU A 282 -16.48 -16.37 -5.14
C LEU A 282 -17.62 -17.04 -5.92
N ASP A 283 -18.87 -16.86 -5.50
CA ASP A 283 -20.05 -17.32 -6.24
C ASP A 283 -20.16 -16.65 -7.62
N ILE A 284 -19.75 -15.38 -7.75
CA ILE A 284 -19.68 -14.70 -9.05
C ILE A 284 -18.60 -15.33 -9.92
N ALA A 285 -17.43 -15.62 -9.36
CA ALA A 285 -16.30 -16.19 -10.09
C ALA A 285 -16.54 -17.65 -10.54
N GLN A 286 -17.46 -18.38 -9.88
CA GLN A 286 -17.75 -19.80 -10.16
C GLN A 286 -18.95 -20.02 -11.08
N LYS A 287 -19.72 -18.98 -11.41
CA LYS A 287 -20.89 -19.11 -12.31
C LYS A 287 -20.41 -19.28 -13.74
N SER A 288 -20.14 -20.55 -14.08
CA SER A 288 -19.90 -21.02 -15.46
C SER A 288 -21.19 -21.07 -16.24
#